data_df2523d9beedc295c9499837ae2d98e2
#
_entry.id   df2523d9beedc295c9499837ae2d98e2
#
_cell.length_a   1.000
_cell.length_b   1.000
_cell.length_c   1.000
_cell.angle_alpha   90.00
_cell.angle_beta   90.00
_cell.angle_gamma   90.00
#
_symmetry.space_group_name_H-M   'P 1'
#
loop_
_entity.id
_entity.type
_entity.pdbx_description
1 polymer ?
#
loop_
_entity_poly.entity_id
_entity_poly.type
_entity_poly.pdbx_seq_one_letter_code
_entity_poly.pdbx_strand_id
1 'polypeptide(L)'
;MGNKIAQWHNAVERRLAGSGDFGLLVLRLVVGGHLMFMTQDNVFSWARMLEFRDFLAQFGFPFPLFCAVLSVAGQFGGGLALALGLCTRFAGAIVAFNFVVAIVMVDSKQPYPGAFAALALVAAGVCLMFTGAGRYSVDRAWRKAA
;
A
#
# COMPACT_ATOMS: atom_id res chain seq x y z
N MET A 1 0.43 8.45 43.43
CA MET A 1 0.89 8.94 42.11
C MET A 1 0.46 8.02 40.97
N GLY A 2 0.48 6.70 41.13
CA GLY A 2 0.09 5.70 40.08
C GLY A 2 -1.35 5.78 39.58
N ASN A 3 -2.31 6.17 40.43
CA ASN A 3 -3.74 6.20 40.06
C ASN A 3 -4.09 7.30 39.02
N LYS A 4 -3.39 8.44 39.05
CA LYS A 4 -3.61 9.55 38.11
C LYS A 4 -3.06 9.21 36.70
N ILE A 5 -1.92 8.50 36.62
CA ILE A 5 -1.34 8.04 35.36
C ILE A 5 -2.24 7.01 34.70
N ALA A 6 -2.74 6.04 35.47
CA ALA A 6 -3.68 5.03 34.98
C ALA A 6 -5.00 5.65 34.50
N GLN A 7 -5.53 6.64 35.23
CA GLN A 7 -6.76 7.36 34.82
C GLN A 7 -6.54 8.16 33.54
N TRP A 8 -5.41 8.85 33.40
CA TRP A 8 -5.06 9.57 32.19
C TRP A 8 -4.89 8.62 30.99
N HIS A 9 -4.14 7.55 31.16
CA HIS A 9 -3.97 6.50 30.15
C HIS A 9 -5.31 5.95 29.67
N ASN A 10 -6.18 5.54 30.59
CA ASN A 10 -7.51 5.01 30.27
C ASN A 10 -8.44 6.06 29.60
N ALA A 11 -8.25 7.35 29.91
CA ALA A 11 -9.01 8.43 29.28
C ALA A 11 -8.55 8.66 27.82
N VAL A 12 -7.24 8.62 27.58
CA VAL A 12 -6.64 8.72 26.23
C VAL A 12 -7.04 7.51 25.40
N GLU A 13 -6.90 6.30 25.93
CA GLU A 13 -7.31 5.08 25.22
C GLU A 13 -8.77 5.11 24.83
N ARG A 14 -9.69 5.49 25.71
CA ARG A 14 -11.12 5.61 25.38
C ARG A 14 -11.39 6.64 24.29
N ARG A 15 -10.65 7.76 24.24
CA ARG A 15 -10.78 8.75 23.18
C ARG A 15 -10.25 8.25 21.84
N LEU A 16 -9.17 7.47 21.85
CA LEU A 16 -8.53 6.94 20.65
C LEU A 16 -9.19 5.65 20.13
N ALA A 17 -9.83 4.87 20.97
CA ALA A 17 -10.45 3.59 20.62
C ALA A 17 -11.52 3.73 19.49
N GLY A 18 -12.14 4.91 19.33
CA GLY A 18 -13.06 5.22 18.24
C GLY A 18 -12.40 5.76 16.97
N SER A 19 -11.10 6.04 16.99
CA SER A 19 -10.38 6.74 15.92
C SER A 19 -9.65 5.81 14.95
N GLY A 20 -9.74 4.48 15.12
CA GLY A 20 -9.07 3.51 14.25
C GLY A 20 -9.44 3.66 12.77
N ASP A 21 -10.70 3.97 12.48
CA ASP A 21 -11.16 4.24 11.10
C ASP A 21 -10.48 5.46 10.48
N PHE A 22 -10.17 6.50 11.28
CA PHE A 22 -9.43 7.65 10.80
C PHE A 22 -7.95 7.30 10.53
N GLY A 23 -7.34 6.48 11.39
CA GLY A 23 -5.99 5.95 11.15
C GLY A 23 -5.91 5.14 9.85
N LEU A 24 -6.91 4.30 9.56
CA LEU A 24 -7.01 3.57 8.30
C LEU A 24 -7.18 4.49 7.09
N LEU A 25 -7.95 5.57 7.21
CA LEU A 25 -8.07 6.58 6.15
C LEU A 25 -6.72 7.21 5.84
N VAL A 26 -6.00 7.67 6.87
CA VAL A 26 -4.66 8.27 6.71
C VAL A 26 -3.70 7.29 6.05
N LEU A 27 -3.64 6.04 6.54
CA LEU A 27 -2.79 4.99 5.98
C LEU A 27 -3.07 4.78 4.49
N ARG A 28 -4.34 4.67 4.09
CA ARG A 28 -4.75 4.48 2.71
C ARG A 28 -4.38 5.66 1.81
N LEU A 29 -4.60 6.90 2.28
CA LEU A 29 -4.26 8.10 1.52
C LEU A 29 -2.75 8.24 1.31
N VAL A 30 -1.97 7.98 2.36
CA VAL A 30 -0.50 8.06 2.29
C VAL A 30 0.04 6.96 1.37
N VAL A 31 -0.34 5.71 1.60
CA VAL A 31 0.14 4.58 0.79
C VAL A 31 -0.36 4.68 -0.65
N GLY A 32 -1.65 4.92 -0.84
CA GLY A 32 -2.25 5.05 -2.17
C GLY A 32 -1.66 6.22 -2.96
N GLY A 33 -1.55 7.39 -2.33
CA GLY A 33 -0.95 8.58 -2.94
C GLY A 33 0.52 8.38 -3.29
N HIS A 34 1.30 7.74 -2.40
CA HIS A 34 2.70 7.40 -2.66
C HIS A 34 2.85 6.47 -3.88
N LEU A 35 2.06 5.39 -3.94
CA LEU A 35 2.12 4.44 -5.05
C LEU A 35 1.76 5.09 -6.39
N MET A 36 0.72 5.92 -6.42
CA MET A 36 0.35 6.67 -7.63
C MET A 36 1.45 7.64 -8.04
N PHE A 37 2.02 8.39 -7.08
CA PHE A 37 3.09 9.34 -7.35
C PHE A 37 4.34 8.66 -7.90
N MET A 38 4.74 7.53 -7.34
CA MET A 38 5.95 6.80 -7.76
C MET A 38 5.81 6.13 -9.13
N THR A 39 4.59 5.84 -9.57
CA THR A 39 4.35 5.11 -10.83
C THR A 39 3.72 5.96 -11.94
N GLN A 40 3.37 7.23 -11.66
CA GLN A 40 2.72 8.11 -12.62
C GLN A 40 3.52 8.25 -13.92
N ASP A 41 4.84 8.40 -13.83
CA ASP A 41 5.70 8.57 -15.01
C ASP A 41 5.63 7.36 -15.95
N ASN A 42 5.54 6.15 -15.39
CA ASN A 42 5.40 4.92 -16.16
C ASN A 42 4.01 4.79 -16.81
N VAL A 43 2.98 5.36 -16.18
CA VAL A 43 1.61 5.36 -16.72
C VAL A 43 1.48 6.36 -17.88
N PHE A 44 2.07 7.55 -17.76
CA PHE A 44 1.89 8.62 -18.74
C PHE A 44 2.99 8.69 -19.81
N SER A 45 4.10 7.93 -19.64
CA SER A 45 5.20 7.92 -20.59
C SER A 45 5.63 6.49 -20.93
N TRP A 46 5.45 6.12 -22.22
CA TRP A 46 5.88 4.82 -22.70
C TRP A 46 7.40 4.63 -22.61
N ALA A 47 8.17 5.71 -22.79
CA ALA A 47 9.61 5.68 -22.62
C ALA A 47 10.01 5.27 -21.21
N ARG A 48 9.36 5.82 -20.17
CA ARG A 48 9.58 5.44 -18.79
C ARG A 48 9.18 3.97 -18.50
N MET A 49 8.11 3.49 -19.13
CA MET A 49 7.73 2.09 -19.05
C MET A 49 8.82 1.17 -19.62
N LEU A 50 9.44 1.56 -20.74
CA LEU A 50 10.54 0.80 -21.33
C LEU A 50 11.81 0.84 -20.47
N GLU A 51 12.14 1.96 -19.86
CA GLU A 51 13.22 2.05 -18.86
C GLU A 51 12.97 1.09 -17.68
N PHE A 52 11.75 1.04 -17.18
CA PHE A 52 11.40 0.11 -16.10
C PHE A 52 11.45 -1.35 -16.55
N ARG A 53 11.03 -1.67 -17.78
CA ARG A 53 11.23 -2.99 -18.39
C ARG A 53 12.72 -3.39 -18.38
N ASP A 54 13.60 -2.47 -18.83
CA ASP A 54 15.03 -2.73 -18.93
C ASP A 54 15.67 -2.92 -17.54
N PHE A 55 15.19 -2.17 -16.56
CA PHE A 55 15.54 -2.38 -15.16
C PHE A 55 15.14 -3.79 -14.68
N LEU A 56 13.91 -4.24 -14.92
CA LEU A 56 13.48 -5.58 -14.53
C LEU A 56 14.27 -6.68 -15.26
N ALA A 57 14.64 -6.46 -16.53
CA ALA A 57 15.45 -7.41 -17.30
C ALA A 57 16.81 -7.64 -16.65
N GLN A 58 17.44 -6.61 -16.06
CA GLN A 58 18.73 -6.73 -15.35
C GLN A 58 18.65 -7.64 -14.11
N PHE A 59 17.46 -7.77 -13.51
CA PHE A 59 17.22 -8.63 -12.36
C PHE A 59 16.73 -10.03 -12.74
N GLY A 60 16.64 -10.34 -14.03
CA GLY A 60 16.26 -11.66 -14.52
C GLY A 60 14.77 -11.96 -14.48
N PHE A 61 13.92 -10.94 -14.54
CA PHE A 61 12.47 -11.15 -14.65
C PHE A 61 12.12 -11.83 -15.98
N PRO A 62 11.28 -12.89 -15.96
CA PRO A 62 10.72 -13.45 -17.20
C PRO A 62 9.74 -12.44 -17.80
N PHE A 63 9.76 -12.31 -19.13
CA PHE A 63 8.88 -11.37 -19.85
C PHE A 63 8.87 -9.94 -19.24
N PRO A 64 10.01 -9.22 -19.22
CA PRO A 64 10.17 -8.01 -18.41
C PRO A 64 9.14 -6.92 -18.69
N LEU A 65 8.72 -6.75 -19.96
CA LEU A 65 7.69 -5.76 -20.31
C LEU A 65 6.33 -6.11 -19.69
N PHE A 66 5.94 -7.37 -19.73
CA PHE A 66 4.70 -7.83 -19.13
C PHE A 66 4.74 -7.61 -17.60
N CYS A 67 5.85 -7.97 -16.95
CA CYS A 67 6.04 -7.75 -15.52
C CYS A 67 6.03 -6.26 -15.16
N ALA A 68 6.64 -5.40 -15.99
CA ALA A 68 6.63 -3.96 -15.78
C ALA A 68 5.21 -3.38 -15.85
N VAL A 69 4.45 -3.71 -16.89
CA VAL A 69 3.06 -3.25 -17.06
C VAL A 69 2.18 -3.78 -15.91
N LEU A 70 2.31 -5.06 -15.55
CA LEU A 70 1.54 -5.65 -14.46
C LEU A 70 1.87 -5.00 -13.10
N SER A 71 3.15 -4.74 -12.84
CA SER A 71 3.61 -4.09 -11.62
C SER A 71 3.08 -2.64 -11.52
N VAL A 72 3.21 -1.85 -12.59
CA VAL A 72 2.70 -0.47 -12.64
C VAL A 72 1.17 -0.45 -12.50
N ALA A 73 0.45 -1.32 -13.19
CA ALA A 73 -1.00 -1.44 -13.06
C ALA A 73 -1.42 -1.80 -11.62
N GLY A 74 -0.72 -2.75 -11.00
CA GLY A 74 -0.96 -3.15 -9.60
C GLY A 74 -0.66 -2.03 -8.61
N GLN A 75 0.42 -1.27 -8.81
CA GLN A 75 0.79 -0.16 -7.94
C GLN A 75 -0.11 1.07 -8.15
N PHE A 76 -0.29 1.53 -9.38
CA PHE A 76 -1.11 2.71 -9.67
C PHE A 76 -2.59 2.44 -9.40
N GLY A 77 -3.13 1.35 -9.98
CA GLY A 77 -4.53 0.96 -9.79
C GLY A 77 -4.83 0.54 -8.36
N GLY A 78 -3.94 -0.24 -7.73
CA GLY A 78 -4.03 -0.59 -6.32
C GLY A 78 -3.94 0.64 -5.41
N GLY A 79 -3.03 1.57 -5.70
CA GLY A 79 -2.90 2.84 -5.00
C GLY A 79 -4.17 3.69 -5.07
N LEU A 80 -4.75 3.82 -6.25
CA LEU A 80 -6.03 4.53 -6.45
C LEU A 80 -7.17 3.84 -5.68
N ALA A 81 -7.27 2.52 -5.78
CA ALA A 81 -8.28 1.74 -5.06
C ALA A 81 -8.14 1.89 -3.53
N LEU A 82 -6.91 1.86 -2.99
CA LEU A 82 -6.63 2.09 -1.58
C LEU A 82 -7.02 3.51 -1.16
N ALA A 83 -6.65 4.53 -1.92
CA ALA A 83 -6.98 5.93 -1.61
C ALA A 83 -8.50 6.13 -1.51
N LEU A 84 -9.25 5.61 -2.46
CA LEU A 84 -10.72 5.68 -2.49
C LEU A 84 -11.37 4.74 -1.46
N GLY A 85 -10.67 3.72 -1.00
CA GLY A 85 -11.24 2.66 -0.17
C GLY A 85 -12.19 1.76 -0.95
N LEU A 86 -11.81 1.42 -2.18
CA LEU A 86 -12.54 0.57 -3.10
C LEU A 86 -11.88 -0.81 -3.15
N CYS A 87 -12.63 -1.88 -2.90
CA CYS A 87 -12.11 -3.24 -2.84
C CYS A 87 -10.80 -3.34 -2.03
N THR A 88 -10.73 -2.64 -0.90
CA THR A 88 -9.50 -2.35 -0.15
C THR A 88 -8.73 -3.60 0.23
N ARG A 89 -9.42 -4.68 0.62
CA ARG A 89 -8.77 -5.94 0.99
C ARG A 89 -8.02 -6.56 -0.19
N PHE A 90 -8.63 -6.52 -1.37
CA PHE A 90 -8.05 -7.06 -2.59
C PHE A 90 -6.89 -6.18 -3.09
N ALA A 91 -7.09 -4.86 -3.09
CA ALA A 91 -6.03 -3.90 -3.43
C ALA A 91 -4.81 -4.01 -2.49
N GLY A 92 -5.05 -4.18 -1.18
CA GLY A 92 -3.99 -4.43 -0.19
C GLY A 92 -3.20 -5.70 -0.48
N ALA A 93 -3.90 -6.79 -0.86
CA ALA A 93 -3.25 -8.05 -1.24
C ALA A 93 -2.39 -7.90 -2.51
N ILE A 94 -2.88 -7.19 -3.53
CA ILE A 94 -2.12 -6.93 -4.77
C ILE A 94 -0.86 -6.12 -4.46
N VAL A 95 -0.97 -5.05 -3.67
CA VAL A 95 0.16 -4.22 -3.27
C VAL A 95 1.18 -5.04 -2.48
N ALA A 96 0.73 -5.80 -1.47
CA ALA A 96 1.62 -6.64 -0.68
C ALA A 96 2.36 -7.66 -1.56
N PHE A 97 1.66 -8.35 -2.45
CA PHE A 97 2.25 -9.32 -3.37
C PHE A 97 3.29 -8.66 -4.29
N ASN A 98 2.96 -7.51 -4.89
CA ASN A 98 3.87 -6.80 -5.78
C ASN A 98 5.19 -6.44 -5.08
N PHE A 99 5.12 -5.95 -3.84
CA PHE A 99 6.33 -5.58 -3.09
C PHE A 99 7.08 -6.79 -2.48
N VAL A 100 6.40 -7.90 -2.20
CA VAL A 100 7.09 -9.17 -1.89
C VAL A 100 7.94 -9.62 -3.08
N VAL A 101 7.41 -9.56 -4.30
CA VAL A 101 8.17 -9.87 -5.52
C VAL A 101 9.35 -8.90 -5.68
N ALA A 102 9.15 -7.60 -5.46
CA ALA A 102 10.23 -6.61 -5.51
C ALA A 102 11.34 -6.92 -4.51
N ILE A 103 11.00 -7.26 -3.26
CA ILE A 103 11.97 -7.65 -2.22
C ILE A 103 12.77 -8.88 -2.66
N VAL A 104 12.10 -9.93 -3.12
CA VAL A 104 12.75 -11.19 -3.47
C VAL A 104 13.66 -11.03 -4.69
N MET A 105 13.21 -10.32 -5.72
CA MET A 105 13.91 -10.24 -7.00
C MET A 105 14.97 -9.12 -7.04
N VAL A 106 14.71 -8.01 -6.37
CA VAL A 106 15.52 -6.78 -6.46
C VAL A 106 16.22 -6.48 -5.14
N ASP A 107 15.45 -6.26 -4.08
CA ASP A 107 15.94 -5.70 -2.83
C ASP A 107 16.76 -6.70 -2.00
N SER A 108 16.55 -8.02 -2.20
CA SER A 108 17.36 -9.07 -1.56
C SER A 108 18.85 -8.99 -1.91
N LYS A 109 19.19 -8.29 -2.99
CA LYS A 109 20.57 -8.06 -3.44
C LYS A 109 21.15 -6.73 -2.94
N GLN A 110 20.37 -5.96 -2.16
CA GLN A 110 20.75 -4.64 -1.66
C GLN A 110 20.87 -4.64 -0.13
N PRO A 111 21.62 -3.68 0.45
CA PRO A 111 21.66 -3.50 1.90
C PRO A 111 20.26 -3.20 2.47
N TYR A 112 19.99 -3.70 3.69
CA TYR A 112 18.69 -3.57 4.39
C TYR A 112 18.05 -2.18 4.32
N PRO A 113 18.75 -1.04 4.47
CA PRO A 113 18.11 0.27 4.37
C PRO A 113 17.38 0.52 3.05
N GLY A 114 17.85 -0.08 1.94
CA GLY A 114 17.19 0.00 0.63
C GLY A 114 15.88 -0.78 0.57
N ALA A 115 15.82 -1.92 1.23
CA ALA A 115 14.63 -2.78 1.25
C ALA A 115 13.52 -2.29 2.19
N PHE A 116 13.80 -1.33 3.10
CA PHE A 116 12.86 -0.91 4.13
C PHE A 116 11.57 -0.32 3.57
N ALA A 117 11.64 0.46 2.49
CA ALA A 117 10.46 1.06 1.87
C ALA A 117 9.51 -0.03 1.33
N ALA A 118 10.05 -1.05 0.65
CA ALA A 118 9.26 -2.16 0.14
C ALA A 118 8.65 -2.99 1.29
N LEU A 119 9.40 -3.24 2.37
CA LEU A 119 8.88 -3.91 3.57
C LEU A 119 7.72 -3.13 4.22
N ALA A 120 7.84 -1.81 4.33
CA ALA A 120 6.78 -0.96 4.86
C ALA A 120 5.51 -1.03 4.02
N LEU A 121 5.64 -1.07 2.68
CA LEU A 121 4.51 -1.22 1.77
C LEU A 121 3.88 -2.61 1.83
N VAL A 122 4.67 -3.68 2.01
CA VAL A 122 4.15 -5.03 2.31
C VAL A 122 3.34 -5.00 3.61
N ALA A 123 3.90 -4.45 4.69
CA ALA A 123 3.22 -4.39 5.98
C ALA A 123 1.92 -3.59 5.91
N ALA A 124 1.92 -2.44 5.21
CA ALA A 124 0.74 -1.63 4.99
C ALA A 124 -0.32 -2.37 4.15
N GLY A 125 0.09 -3.03 3.06
CA GLY A 125 -0.79 -3.84 2.22
C GLY A 125 -1.44 -4.99 2.99
N VAL A 126 -0.65 -5.72 3.77
CA VAL A 126 -1.14 -6.81 4.66
C VAL A 126 -2.09 -6.26 5.72
N CYS A 127 -1.74 -5.14 6.36
CA CYS A 127 -2.63 -4.49 7.33
C CYS A 127 -3.99 -4.17 6.69
N LEU A 128 -4.02 -3.53 5.52
CA LEU A 128 -5.26 -3.17 4.81
C LEU A 128 -6.03 -4.38 4.27
N MET A 129 -5.34 -5.46 3.90
CA MET A 129 -5.96 -6.71 3.51
C MET A 129 -6.80 -7.31 4.66
N PHE A 130 -6.30 -7.28 5.88
CA PHE A 130 -6.99 -7.84 7.04
C PHE A 130 -8.00 -6.88 7.68
N THR A 131 -7.66 -5.60 7.83
CA THR A 131 -8.54 -4.60 8.47
C THR A 131 -9.65 -4.12 7.53
N GLY A 132 -9.35 -4.04 6.21
CA GLY A 132 -10.26 -3.44 5.23
C GLY A 132 -10.22 -1.91 5.24
N ALA A 133 -11.25 -1.31 4.64
CA ALA A 133 -11.27 0.11 4.30
C ALA A 133 -11.63 1.07 5.46
N GLY A 134 -12.26 0.57 6.54
CA GLY A 134 -12.80 1.43 7.61
C GLY A 134 -14.07 2.20 7.21
N ARG A 135 -14.49 3.13 8.06
CA ARG A 135 -15.76 3.88 7.92
C ARG A 135 -15.76 4.87 6.74
N TYR A 136 -14.61 5.46 6.44
CA TYR A 136 -14.45 6.51 5.43
C TYR A 136 -14.04 5.89 4.09
N SER A 137 -14.93 5.12 3.44
CA SER A 137 -14.58 4.34 2.26
C SER A 137 -15.77 4.12 1.33
N VAL A 138 -15.49 3.94 0.04
CA VAL A 138 -16.47 3.57 -0.97
C VAL A 138 -17.04 2.17 -0.67
N ASP A 139 -16.22 1.22 -0.21
CA ASP A 139 -16.65 -0.11 0.20
C ASP A 139 -17.78 -0.09 1.24
N ARG A 140 -17.74 0.91 2.15
CA ARG A 140 -18.80 1.06 3.15
C ARG A 140 -20.05 1.69 2.58
N ALA A 141 -19.91 2.68 1.69
CA ALA A 141 -21.04 3.32 1.03
C ALA A 141 -21.84 2.28 0.24
N TRP A 142 -21.18 1.44 -0.52
CA TRP A 142 -21.83 0.36 -1.28
C TRP A 142 -22.56 -0.65 -0.40
N ARG A 143 -21.95 -1.10 0.70
CA ARG A 143 -22.60 -2.03 1.64
C ARG A 143 -23.81 -1.47 2.37
N LYS A 144 -24.00 -0.16 2.37
CA LYS A 144 -25.21 0.47 2.93
C LYS A 144 -26.32 0.66 1.89
N ALA A 145 -25.97 0.62 0.61
CA ALA A 145 -26.90 0.82 -0.51
C ALA A 145 -27.47 -0.51 -1.07
N ALA A 146 -26.79 -1.65 -0.74
CA ALA A 146 -27.22 -3.00 -1.06
C ALA A 146 -28.01 -3.63 0.08
#